data_234e82e4027261e963d8c2a4216c22fe
#
_entry.id   234e82e4027261e963d8c2a4216c22fe
#
_cell.length_a   1.000
_cell.length_b   1.000
_cell.length_c   1.000
_cell.angle_alpha   90.00
_cell.angle_beta   90.00
_cell.angle_gamma   90.00
#
_symmetry.space_group_name_H-M   'P 1'
#
loop_
_entity.id
_entity.type
_entity.pdbx_description
1 polymer ?
#
loop_
_entity_poly.entity_id
_entity_poly.type
_entity_poly.pdbx_seq_one_letter_code
_entity_poly.pdbx_strand_id
1 'polypeptide(L)'
;MRLAFFTIALVCFQLTYAQTDAVQTEESDYTWFQTNKMGIDISEVTFVNWNAGGSNSISALLNVVTALKYEDSYFKWKNSALLRYGINKQEGQKIRKTEDQLELISTLGFRQDTLTNWYFSGRFNFKTQLTDGFNYPDRTNEISKFMAPGYLFFGGGAEYGKNLEKFSLYFSPLTVKATFVLDEDLSNSGSFGVEPAVFDENGVLIEQGERVRTEMGILLTNALEVDIYENISMKNQLSLYTDYLNNLGNTDIDWEIVFNFTVNEYVKATLGSHVRYDDDIKILEPTEVEGEFAESGARVQWKQLLGVGVVIDF
;
A
#
# COMPACT_ATOMS: atom_id res chain seq x y z
N MET A 1 18.52 7.94 -28.97
CA MET A 1 17.78 6.72 -28.63
C MET A 1 18.73 5.84 -27.79
N ARG A 2 18.73 6.00 -26.48
CA ARG A 2 19.55 5.20 -25.56
C ARG A 2 18.58 4.44 -24.66
N LEU A 3 18.46 3.13 -24.90
CA LEU A 3 17.79 2.20 -24.01
C LEU A 3 18.63 2.10 -22.73
N ALA A 4 18.13 2.60 -21.62
CA ALA A 4 18.64 2.26 -20.31
C ALA A 4 17.95 0.98 -19.84
N PHE A 5 18.66 -0.13 -19.89
CA PHE A 5 18.28 -1.37 -19.23
C PHE A 5 18.42 -1.16 -17.73
N PHE A 6 17.29 -1.01 -17.03
CA PHE A 6 17.26 -1.17 -15.59
C PHE A 6 17.33 -2.67 -15.28
N THR A 7 18.53 -3.11 -14.96
CA THR A 7 18.76 -4.45 -14.40
C THR A 7 18.27 -4.39 -12.96
N ILE A 8 17.08 -4.87 -12.70
CA ILE A 8 16.62 -5.19 -11.35
C ILE A 8 17.53 -6.32 -10.87
N ALA A 9 18.48 -5.99 -10.01
CA ALA A 9 19.29 -6.97 -9.30
C ALA A 9 18.36 -7.70 -8.32
N LEU A 10 17.80 -8.83 -8.78
CA LEU A 10 17.18 -9.82 -7.94
C LEU A 10 18.31 -10.39 -7.06
N VAL A 11 18.43 -9.90 -5.83
CA VAL A 11 19.32 -10.49 -4.84
C VAL A 11 18.71 -11.82 -4.45
N CYS A 12 19.06 -12.86 -5.20
CA CYS A 12 18.86 -14.24 -4.79
C CYS A 12 19.78 -14.49 -3.59
N PHE A 13 19.26 -14.41 -2.38
CA PHE A 13 19.88 -14.99 -1.21
C PHE A 13 19.93 -16.51 -1.42
N GLN A 14 21.04 -17.01 -1.96
CA GLN A 14 21.36 -18.44 -1.93
C GLN A 14 21.77 -18.77 -0.49
N LEU A 15 20.81 -19.23 0.31
CA LEU A 15 21.13 -19.91 1.56
C LEU A 15 21.79 -21.25 1.20
N THR A 16 23.13 -21.29 1.23
CA THR A 16 23.87 -22.55 1.25
C THR A 16 23.59 -23.21 2.59
N TYR A 17 22.83 -24.30 2.55
CA TYR A 17 22.70 -25.21 3.69
C TYR A 17 24.06 -25.89 3.93
N ALA A 18 24.79 -25.40 4.94
CA ALA A 18 25.86 -26.17 5.53
C ALA A 18 25.21 -27.19 6.48
N GLN A 19 25.25 -28.45 6.11
CA GLN A 19 24.99 -29.55 7.06
C GLN A 19 26.10 -29.51 8.11
N THR A 20 25.78 -29.11 9.32
CA THR A 20 26.60 -29.34 10.50
C THR A 20 25.97 -30.42 11.34
N ASP A 21 26.81 -31.37 11.74
CA ASP A 21 26.48 -32.53 12.56
C ASP A 21 25.73 -32.16 13.85
N ALA A 22 24.77 -33.02 14.19
CA ALA A 22 23.90 -32.88 15.35
C ALA A 22 24.68 -32.77 16.67
N VAL A 23 24.87 -31.56 17.15
CA VAL A 23 25.00 -31.27 18.54
C VAL A 23 23.59 -31.19 19.11
N GLN A 24 23.22 -32.03 20.07
CA GLN A 24 21.99 -31.85 20.83
C GLN A 24 22.09 -30.52 21.58
N THR A 25 21.56 -29.49 20.99
CA THR A 25 21.30 -28.19 21.64
C THR A 25 19.86 -28.24 22.14
N GLU A 26 19.66 -27.78 23.35
CA GLU A 26 18.34 -27.48 23.92
C GLU A 26 17.46 -26.85 22.87
N GLU A 27 16.24 -27.36 22.64
CA GLU A 27 15.27 -26.78 21.70
C GLU A 27 15.09 -25.32 22.09
N SER A 28 15.67 -24.43 21.28
CA SER A 28 15.44 -23.00 21.43
C SER A 28 13.99 -22.73 21.04
N ASP A 29 13.23 -22.11 21.95
CA ASP A 29 11.80 -21.75 21.82
C ASP A 29 11.52 -20.72 20.69
N TYR A 30 12.44 -20.49 19.76
CA TYR A 30 12.27 -19.54 18.65
C TYR A 30 12.05 -20.25 17.33
N THR A 31 11.17 -19.68 16.53
CA THR A 31 10.88 -20.23 15.19
C THR A 31 10.80 -19.11 14.16
N TRP A 32 11.44 -19.35 13.01
CA TRP A 32 11.30 -18.52 11.82
C TRP A 32 10.27 -19.11 10.88
N PHE A 33 9.35 -18.26 10.45
CA PHE A 33 8.34 -18.61 9.46
C PHE A 33 8.49 -17.69 8.24
N GLN A 34 8.45 -18.29 7.06
CA GLN A 34 8.42 -17.53 5.80
C GLN A 34 7.18 -17.93 5.02
N THR A 35 6.54 -16.95 4.41
CA THR A 35 5.40 -17.15 3.51
C THR A 35 5.61 -16.31 2.27
N ASN A 36 5.48 -16.94 1.10
CA ASN A 36 5.53 -16.24 -0.18
C ASN A 36 4.27 -16.60 -0.97
N LYS A 37 3.60 -15.57 -1.50
CA LYS A 37 2.39 -15.73 -2.31
C LYS A 37 2.49 -14.85 -3.54
N MET A 38 2.16 -15.41 -4.68
CA MET A 38 2.04 -14.70 -5.94
C MET A 38 0.70 -15.00 -6.57
N GLY A 39 -0.03 -13.96 -6.98
CA GLY A 39 -1.31 -14.08 -7.65
C GLY A 39 -1.37 -13.23 -8.90
N ILE A 40 -2.09 -13.70 -9.90
CA ILE A 40 -2.42 -12.95 -11.12
C ILE A 40 -3.92 -13.05 -11.32
N ASP A 41 -4.61 -11.90 -11.28
CA ASP A 41 -6.02 -11.77 -11.63
C ASP A 41 -6.13 -11.26 -13.07
N ILE A 42 -6.97 -11.88 -13.87
CA ILE A 42 -7.22 -11.49 -15.26
C ILE A 42 -8.73 -11.34 -15.47
N SER A 43 -9.12 -10.27 -16.15
CA SER A 43 -10.49 -10.03 -16.58
C SER A 43 -10.48 -9.62 -18.04
N GLU A 44 -11.31 -10.28 -18.87
CA GLU A 44 -11.43 -10.01 -20.30
C GLU A 44 -12.89 -9.85 -20.67
N VAL A 45 -13.16 -8.88 -21.56
CA VAL A 45 -14.44 -8.71 -22.25
C VAL A 45 -14.15 -8.60 -23.73
N THR A 46 -14.70 -9.52 -24.51
CA THR A 46 -14.49 -9.59 -25.98
C THR A 46 -15.83 -9.60 -26.71
N PHE A 47 -15.96 -8.72 -27.69
CA PHE A 47 -17.13 -8.60 -28.56
C PHE A 47 -16.76 -9.02 -29.98
N VAL A 48 -17.54 -9.93 -30.56
CA VAL A 48 -17.43 -10.34 -31.96
C VAL A 48 -18.81 -10.25 -32.61
N ASN A 49 -18.96 -9.40 -33.64
CA ASN A 49 -20.24 -9.17 -34.33
C ASN A 49 -21.40 -8.78 -33.37
N TRP A 50 -21.05 -8.09 -32.27
CA TRP A 50 -22.01 -7.66 -31.24
C TRP A 50 -22.61 -6.31 -31.65
N ASN A 51 -23.92 -6.31 -31.99
CA ASN A 51 -24.61 -5.14 -32.54
C ASN A 51 -25.21 -4.19 -31.50
N ALA A 52 -25.18 -4.56 -30.22
CA ALA A 52 -25.67 -3.70 -29.14
C ALA A 52 -24.63 -2.71 -28.61
N GLY A 53 -23.45 -2.62 -29.26
CA GLY A 53 -22.33 -1.79 -28.81
C GLY A 53 -21.47 -2.46 -27.74
N GLY A 54 -20.29 -1.91 -27.50
CA GLY A 54 -19.31 -2.41 -26.52
C GLY A 54 -17.90 -2.16 -27.03
N SER A 55 -16.93 -2.37 -26.14
CA SER A 55 -15.50 -2.22 -26.45
C SER A 55 -14.73 -3.37 -25.80
N ASN A 56 -13.87 -4.01 -26.59
CA ASN A 56 -12.99 -5.08 -26.07
C ASN A 56 -12.06 -4.52 -25.02
N SER A 57 -11.88 -5.25 -23.91
CA SER A 57 -10.98 -4.85 -22.84
C SER A 57 -10.34 -6.07 -22.17
N ILE A 58 -9.09 -5.90 -21.73
CA ILE A 58 -8.39 -6.85 -20.90
C ILE A 58 -7.74 -6.12 -19.74
N SER A 59 -7.85 -6.69 -18.55
CA SER A 59 -7.20 -6.21 -17.32
C SER A 59 -6.36 -7.33 -16.73
N ALA A 60 -5.22 -6.97 -16.16
CA ALA A 60 -4.38 -7.88 -15.40
C ALA A 60 -3.90 -7.18 -14.12
N LEU A 61 -3.91 -7.91 -13.00
CA LEU A 61 -3.38 -7.48 -11.71
C LEU A 61 -2.42 -8.54 -11.19
N LEU A 62 -1.16 -8.13 -11.01
CA LEU A 62 -0.14 -8.91 -10.31
C LEU A 62 -0.18 -8.52 -8.82
N ASN A 63 -0.16 -9.52 -7.95
CA ASN A 63 -0.06 -9.38 -6.51
C ASN A 63 1.03 -10.31 -5.97
N VAL A 64 2.04 -9.76 -5.31
CA VAL A 64 3.12 -10.52 -4.68
C VAL A 64 3.22 -10.11 -3.22
N VAL A 65 3.18 -11.09 -2.33
CA VAL A 65 3.33 -10.90 -0.89
C VAL A 65 4.43 -11.82 -0.39
N THR A 66 5.38 -11.26 0.33
CA THR A 66 6.34 -12.04 1.11
C THR A 66 6.29 -11.60 2.56
N ALA A 67 6.35 -12.56 3.47
CA ALA A 67 6.39 -12.29 4.89
C ALA A 67 7.45 -13.17 5.56
N LEU A 68 8.22 -12.56 6.46
CA LEU A 68 9.21 -13.22 7.29
C LEU A 68 8.91 -12.89 8.76
N LYS A 69 8.65 -13.91 9.56
CA LYS A 69 8.29 -13.78 10.95
C LYS A 69 9.30 -14.54 11.82
N TYR A 70 9.78 -13.87 12.84
CA TYR A 70 10.45 -14.48 13.99
C TYR A 70 9.52 -14.41 15.19
N GLU A 71 9.42 -15.49 15.96
CA GLU A 71 8.63 -15.53 17.18
C GLU A 71 9.29 -16.42 18.22
N ASP A 72 9.39 -15.90 19.43
CA ASP A 72 9.68 -16.66 20.65
C ASP A 72 8.66 -16.32 21.74
N SER A 73 8.87 -16.82 22.96
CA SER A 73 7.95 -16.63 24.08
C SER A 73 7.70 -15.17 24.45
N TYR A 74 8.66 -14.27 24.24
CA TYR A 74 8.59 -12.88 24.69
C TYR A 74 8.68 -11.88 23.55
N PHE A 75 9.27 -12.28 22.42
CA PHE A 75 9.64 -11.40 21.34
C PHE A 75 9.07 -11.89 20.01
N LYS A 76 8.67 -10.95 19.16
CA LYS A 76 8.25 -11.21 17.79
C LYS A 76 8.77 -10.13 16.87
N TRP A 77 9.13 -10.53 15.66
CA TRP A 77 9.51 -9.62 14.60
C TRP A 77 8.86 -10.07 13.29
N LYS A 78 7.97 -9.24 12.80
CA LYS A 78 7.25 -9.46 11.54
C LYS A 78 7.74 -8.48 10.49
N ASN A 79 8.11 -9.01 9.34
CA ASN A 79 8.44 -8.23 8.16
C ASN A 79 7.54 -8.69 7.03
N SER A 80 7.00 -7.75 6.26
CA SER A 80 6.25 -8.07 5.05
C SER A 80 6.55 -7.07 3.95
N ALA A 81 6.54 -7.57 2.71
CA ALA A 81 6.60 -6.77 1.51
C ALA A 81 5.43 -7.14 0.62
N LEU A 82 4.72 -6.13 0.13
CA LEU A 82 3.61 -6.24 -0.79
C LEU A 82 3.94 -5.48 -2.07
N LEU A 83 3.76 -6.13 -3.20
CA LEU A 83 3.79 -5.50 -4.52
C LEU A 83 2.46 -5.79 -5.22
N ARG A 84 1.75 -4.73 -5.63
CA ARG A 84 0.58 -4.80 -6.50
C ARG A 84 0.84 -3.97 -7.75
N TYR A 85 0.61 -4.54 -8.93
CA TYR A 85 0.73 -3.83 -10.19
C TYR A 85 -0.37 -4.24 -11.15
N GLY A 86 -1.24 -3.31 -11.50
CA GLY A 86 -2.40 -3.55 -12.34
C GLY A 86 -2.39 -2.72 -13.61
N ILE A 87 -2.84 -3.30 -14.69
CA ILE A 87 -3.01 -2.65 -15.99
C ILE A 87 -4.36 -2.98 -16.60
N ASN A 88 -4.86 -2.06 -17.41
CA ASN A 88 -6.02 -2.26 -18.26
C ASN A 88 -5.69 -1.81 -19.68
N LYS A 89 -6.13 -2.58 -20.67
CA LYS A 89 -6.10 -2.26 -22.08
C LYS A 89 -7.51 -2.32 -22.63
N GLN A 90 -8.02 -1.20 -23.13
CA GLN A 90 -9.27 -1.09 -23.87
C GLN A 90 -8.98 -0.89 -25.34
N GLU A 91 -9.85 -1.41 -26.19
CA GLU A 91 -9.75 -1.23 -27.65
C GLU A 91 -9.73 0.25 -28.02
N GLY A 92 -8.84 0.63 -28.93
CA GLY A 92 -8.65 2.03 -29.35
C GLY A 92 -7.90 2.92 -28.34
N GLN A 93 -7.57 2.43 -27.14
CA GLN A 93 -6.89 3.21 -26.11
C GLN A 93 -5.49 2.63 -25.79
N LYS A 94 -4.61 3.47 -25.23
CA LYS A 94 -3.31 3.00 -24.70
C LYS A 94 -3.53 2.23 -23.38
N ILE A 95 -2.57 1.38 -23.03
CA ILE A 95 -2.56 0.68 -21.72
C ILE A 95 -2.62 1.72 -20.60
N ARG A 96 -3.47 1.50 -19.61
CA ARG A 96 -3.63 2.34 -18.41
C ARG A 96 -3.20 1.57 -17.17
N LYS A 97 -2.57 2.24 -16.25
CA LYS A 97 -2.29 1.73 -14.91
C LYS A 97 -3.57 1.77 -14.09
N THR A 98 -3.91 0.68 -13.40
CA THR A 98 -5.09 0.56 -12.53
C THR A 98 -4.72 0.36 -11.07
N GLU A 99 -3.52 -0.19 -10.81
CA GLU A 99 -2.96 -0.40 -9.49
C GLU A 99 -1.45 -0.23 -9.56
N ASP A 100 -0.84 0.34 -8.52
CA ASP A 100 0.62 0.45 -8.39
C ASP A 100 0.95 0.73 -6.93
N GLN A 101 1.41 -0.29 -6.22
CA GLN A 101 1.73 -0.19 -4.80
C GLN A 101 2.93 -1.07 -4.46
N LEU A 102 3.91 -0.46 -3.85
CA LEU A 102 4.97 -1.14 -3.11
C LEU A 102 4.82 -0.76 -1.64
N GLU A 103 4.71 -1.75 -0.77
CA GLU A 103 4.59 -1.53 0.67
C GLU A 103 5.52 -2.45 1.45
N LEU A 104 6.24 -1.89 2.42
CA LEU A 104 7.15 -2.59 3.31
C LEU A 104 6.71 -2.31 4.75
N ILE A 105 6.44 -3.37 5.51
CA ILE A 105 6.06 -3.26 6.93
C ILE A 105 7.04 -4.08 7.76
N SER A 106 7.55 -3.48 8.84
CA SER A 106 8.32 -4.17 9.86
C SER A 106 7.75 -3.84 11.23
N THR A 107 7.39 -4.85 12.00
CA THR A 107 6.84 -4.69 13.36
C THR A 107 7.63 -5.54 14.32
N LEU A 108 8.21 -4.89 15.31
CA LEU A 108 8.96 -5.48 16.40
C LEU A 108 8.10 -5.41 17.66
N GLY A 109 7.88 -6.53 18.35
CA GLY A 109 7.05 -6.58 19.54
C GLY A 109 7.73 -7.34 20.68
N PHE A 110 7.58 -6.83 21.90
CA PHE A 110 8.05 -7.46 23.12
C PHE A 110 6.93 -7.53 24.16
N ARG A 111 6.80 -8.63 24.86
CA ARG A 111 5.89 -8.78 26.00
C ARG A 111 6.65 -9.21 27.26
N GLN A 112 6.20 -8.71 28.41
CA GLN A 112 6.85 -9.01 29.70
C GLN A 112 6.41 -10.35 30.27
N ASP A 113 5.21 -10.80 29.90
CA ASP A 113 4.58 -12.03 30.41
C ASP A 113 3.97 -12.83 29.25
N THR A 114 4.20 -14.12 29.22
CA THR A 114 3.67 -15.04 28.22
C THR A 114 2.15 -15.25 28.31
N LEU A 115 1.53 -14.90 29.45
CA LEU A 115 0.08 -14.97 29.62
C LEU A 115 -0.66 -13.76 29.01
N THR A 116 0.05 -12.66 28.75
CA THR A 116 -0.54 -11.47 28.14
C THR A 116 -0.57 -11.57 26.62
N ASN A 117 -1.62 -10.99 26.01
CA ASN A 117 -1.73 -10.80 24.57
C ASN A 117 -1.30 -9.39 24.13
N TRP A 118 -0.76 -8.58 25.04
CA TRP A 118 -0.25 -7.24 24.76
C TRP A 118 1.25 -7.27 24.54
N TYR A 119 1.69 -6.55 23.51
CA TYR A 119 3.10 -6.35 23.17
C TYR A 119 3.40 -4.85 23.14
N PHE A 120 4.51 -4.45 23.73
CA PHE A 120 5.13 -3.17 23.41
C PHE A 120 5.74 -3.29 22.01
N SER A 121 5.34 -2.45 21.08
CA SER A 121 5.69 -2.65 19.68
C SER A 121 6.22 -1.38 19.04
N GLY A 122 7.29 -1.52 18.25
CA GLY A 122 7.74 -0.53 17.28
C GLY A 122 7.33 -0.96 15.87
N ARG A 123 6.83 -0.02 15.08
CA ARG A 123 6.43 -0.28 13.69
C ARG A 123 7.04 0.71 12.73
N PHE A 124 7.52 0.17 11.63
CA PHE A 124 7.91 0.87 10.42
C PHE A 124 6.96 0.43 9.30
N ASN A 125 6.39 1.39 8.58
CA ASN A 125 5.63 1.14 7.36
C ASN A 125 6.06 2.15 6.31
N PHE A 126 6.47 1.65 5.16
CA PHE A 126 6.82 2.46 4.00
C PHE A 126 5.98 2.04 2.81
N LYS A 127 5.35 3.02 2.13
CA LYS A 127 4.48 2.79 0.98
C LYS A 127 4.78 3.79 -0.13
N THR A 128 4.89 3.31 -1.36
CA THR A 128 5.05 4.15 -2.55
C THR A 128 4.49 3.42 -3.78
N GLN A 129 4.61 4.02 -4.94
CA GLN A 129 4.34 3.44 -6.26
C GLN A 129 5.62 3.29 -7.06
N LEU A 130 5.60 2.49 -8.13
CA LEU A 130 6.78 2.18 -8.94
C LEU A 130 6.86 2.99 -10.23
N THR A 131 5.71 3.34 -10.81
CA THR A 131 5.61 3.93 -12.14
C THR A 131 4.77 5.21 -12.13
N ASP A 132 4.85 5.99 -13.19
CA ASP A 132 4.12 7.24 -13.33
C ASP A 132 2.61 7.00 -13.38
N GLY A 133 1.85 7.88 -12.72
CA GLY A 133 0.40 7.94 -12.77
C GLY A 133 -0.09 9.12 -13.58
N PHE A 134 -1.26 8.97 -14.22
CA PHE A 134 -1.83 9.97 -15.14
C PHE A 134 -3.34 10.10 -14.94
N ASN A 135 -3.90 11.25 -15.23
CA ASN A 135 -5.35 11.47 -15.37
C ASN A 135 -5.84 10.96 -16.74
N TYR A 136 -5.98 9.63 -16.86
CA TYR A 136 -6.38 9.02 -18.12
C TYR A 136 -7.73 9.57 -18.67
N PRO A 137 -7.88 9.76 -19.99
CA PRO A 137 -6.98 9.32 -21.09
C PRO A 137 -5.79 10.23 -21.33
N ASP A 138 -5.71 11.39 -20.71
CA ASP A 138 -4.58 12.30 -20.80
C ASP A 138 -3.32 11.69 -20.15
N ARG A 139 -2.18 11.89 -20.80
CA ARG A 139 -0.86 11.44 -20.37
C ARG A 139 0.19 12.55 -20.53
N THR A 140 -0.26 13.78 -20.63
CA THR A 140 0.63 14.91 -20.84
C THR A 140 1.35 15.26 -19.54
N ASN A 141 0.61 15.18 -18.42
CA ASN A 141 1.13 15.52 -17.10
C ASN A 141 1.02 14.31 -16.18
N GLU A 142 2.11 13.98 -15.53
CA GLU A 142 2.14 12.98 -14.48
C GLU A 142 1.53 13.58 -13.21
N ILE A 143 0.61 12.82 -12.58
CA ILE A 143 0.00 13.19 -11.29
C ILE A 143 0.64 12.47 -10.11
N SER A 144 1.49 11.49 -10.38
CA SER A 144 2.26 10.76 -9.37
C SER A 144 3.41 10.00 -10.00
N LYS A 145 4.51 9.79 -9.26
CA LYS A 145 5.74 9.09 -9.68
C LYS A 145 6.31 8.25 -8.54
N PHE A 146 7.38 7.51 -8.80
CA PHE A 146 8.12 6.83 -7.73
C PHE A 146 8.59 7.85 -6.68
N MET A 147 8.31 7.61 -5.39
CA MET A 147 8.58 8.53 -4.28
C MET A 147 7.89 9.92 -4.42
N ALA A 148 6.84 9.98 -5.21
CA ALA A 148 5.98 11.14 -5.34
C ALA A 148 4.52 10.67 -5.61
N PRO A 149 3.81 10.15 -4.54
CA PRO A 149 4.22 10.16 -3.13
C PRO A 149 4.97 8.90 -2.67
N GLY A 150 5.80 9.09 -1.64
CA GLY A 150 6.27 8.04 -0.74
C GLY A 150 5.78 8.36 0.68
N TYR A 151 5.21 7.38 1.39
CA TYR A 151 4.75 7.54 2.76
C TYR A 151 5.56 6.67 3.70
N LEU A 152 6.08 7.25 4.76
CA LEU A 152 6.77 6.56 5.83
C LEU A 152 6.03 6.81 7.15
N PHE A 153 5.67 5.72 7.83
CA PHE A 153 5.21 5.77 9.23
C PHE A 153 6.21 5.04 10.10
N PHE A 154 6.66 5.71 11.15
CA PHE A 154 7.55 5.13 12.15
C PHE A 154 7.06 5.51 13.54
N GLY A 155 6.73 4.51 14.38
CA GLY A 155 6.17 4.80 15.69
C GLY A 155 6.33 3.67 16.68
N GLY A 156 6.13 4.01 17.96
CA GLY A 156 6.15 3.08 19.08
C GLY A 156 4.84 3.11 19.85
N GLY A 157 4.38 1.94 20.29
CA GLY A 157 3.12 1.81 20.98
C GLY A 157 2.86 0.42 21.53
N ALA A 158 1.60 0.02 21.55
CA ALA A 158 1.16 -1.28 22.01
C ALA A 158 0.39 -2.02 20.90
N GLU A 159 0.61 -3.31 20.81
CA GLU A 159 -0.14 -4.21 19.92
C GLU A 159 -0.82 -5.30 20.72
N TYR A 160 -2.10 -5.51 20.44
CA TYR A 160 -2.90 -6.57 21.06
C TYR A 160 -3.30 -7.62 20.02
N GLY A 161 -3.18 -8.88 20.39
CA GLY A 161 -3.70 -9.98 19.59
C GLY A 161 -3.27 -11.33 20.14
N LYS A 162 -4.24 -12.23 20.30
CA LYS A 162 -3.98 -13.62 20.71
C LYS A 162 -3.36 -14.43 19.59
N ASN A 163 -3.85 -14.23 18.37
CA ASN A 163 -3.28 -14.71 17.12
C ASN A 163 -3.18 -13.52 16.19
N LEU A 164 -2.00 -12.93 16.10
CA LEU A 164 -1.75 -11.69 15.37
C LEU A 164 -1.81 -11.85 13.84
N GLU A 165 -1.87 -13.07 13.35
CA GLU A 165 -2.13 -13.33 11.93
C GLU A 165 -3.63 -13.20 11.62
N LYS A 166 -4.48 -13.58 12.58
CA LYS A 166 -5.94 -13.48 12.44
C LYS A 166 -6.51 -12.16 12.96
N PHE A 167 -5.93 -11.61 14.02
CA PHE A 167 -6.36 -10.34 14.61
C PHE A 167 -5.19 -9.60 15.23
N SER A 168 -5.01 -8.34 14.85
CA SER A 168 -4.12 -7.42 15.54
C SER A 168 -4.75 -6.03 15.64
N LEU A 169 -4.55 -5.39 16.78
CA LEU A 169 -4.88 -4.01 17.06
C LEU A 169 -3.61 -3.32 17.54
N TYR A 170 -3.09 -2.38 16.77
CA TYR A 170 -1.91 -1.60 17.10
C TYR A 170 -2.30 -0.15 17.38
N PHE A 171 -1.90 0.35 18.52
CA PHE A 171 -2.08 1.72 18.94
C PHE A 171 -0.72 2.37 19.23
N SER A 172 -0.40 3.42 18.50
CA SER A 172 0.82 4.20 18.68
C SER A 172 0.47 5.67 18.99
N PRO A 173 0.68 6.11 20.22
CA PRO A 173 0.46 7.51 20.58
C PRO A 173 1.55 8.43 20.04
N LEU A 174 2.66 7.87 19.56
CA LEU A 174 3.80 8.62 19.03
C LEU A 174 4.22 7.97 17.70
N THR A 175 3.70 8.51 16.61
CA THR A 175 4.02 8.09 15.24
C THR A 175 4.47 9.31 14.44
N VAL A 176 5.63 9.22 13.83
CA VAL A 176 6.08 10.15 12.78
C VAL A 176 5.55 9.65 11.45
N LYS A 177 4.85 10.52 10.71
CA LYS A 177 4.48 10.32 9.31
C LYS A 177 5.36 11.26 8.48
N ALA A 178 6.06 10.74 7.47
CA ALA A 178 6.78 11.55 6.50
C ALA A 178 6.22 11.26 5.11
N THR A 179 5.81 12.33 4.43
CA THR A 179 5.35 12.30 3.03
C THR A 179 6.45 12.83 2.14
N PHE A 180 6.94 11.99 1.24
CA PHE A 180 7.98 12.33 0.27
C PHE A 180 7.35 12.64 -1.08
N VAL A 181 7.73 13.77 -1.69
CA VAL A 181 7.37 14.18 -3.05
C VAL A 181 8.66 14.57 -3.76
N LEU A 182 9.43 13.57 -4.21
CA LEU A 182 10.79 13.80 -4.70
C LEU A 182 10.84 14.33 -6.15
N ASP A 183 9.72 14.32 -6.85
CA ASP A 183 9.60 14.94 -8.16
C ASP A 183 9.44 16.48 -8.02
N GLU A 184 10.16 17.23 -8.84
CA GLU A 184 10.24 18.69 -8.75
C GLU A 184 8.91 19.35 -9.14
N ASP A 185 8.28 18.91 -10.22
CA ASP A 185 7.03 19.50 -10.70
C ASP A 185 5.89 19.24 -9.72
N LEU A 186 5.81 18.03 -9.17
CA LEU A 186 4.82 17.65 -8.16
C LEU A 186 5.07 18.35 -6.83
N SER A 187 6.32 18.53 -6.40
CA SER A 187 6.63 19.26 -5.17
C SER A 187 6.33 20.76 -5.33
N ASN A 188 6.72 21.35 -6.44
CA ASN A 188 6.44 22.76 -6.74
C ASN A 188 4.94 23.07 -6.84
N SER A 189 4.12 22.11 -7.24
CA SER A 189 2.66 22.24 -7.26
C SER A 189 1.99 21.99 -5.89
N GLY A 190 2.74 21.65 -4.83
CA GLY A 190 2.19 21.31 -3.51
C GLY A 190 1.43 19.98 -3.48
N SER A 191 1.70 19.07 -4.43
CA SER A 191 1.03 17.77 -4.49
C SER A 191 1.24 16.97 -3.20
N PHE A 192 0.23 16.20 -2.80
CA PHE A 192 0.27 15.32 -1.61
C PHE A 192 0.51 16.07 -0.28
N GLY A 193 0.18 17.37 -0.23
CA GLY A 193 0.19 18.17 0.98
C GLY A 193 1.56 18.74 1.40
N VAL A 194 2.57 18.69 0.53
CA VAL A 194 3.82 19.45 0.76
C VAL A 194 3.61 20.92 0.45
N GLU A 195 4.43 21.80 1.03
CA GLU A 195 4.35 23.24 0.75
C GLU A 195 4.74 23.52 -0.72
N PRO A 196 3.88 24.27 -1.47
CA PRO A 196 4.15 24.56 -2.87
C PRO A 196 5.28 25.55 -3.05
N ALA A 197 5.80 25.64 -4.26
CA ALA A 197 6.78 26.65 -4.67
C ALA A 197 6.21 28.08 -4.59
N VAL A 198 7.06 29.01 -4.25
CA VAL A 198 6.71 30.46 -4.22
C VAL A 198 7.27 31.14 -5.48
N PHE A 199 6.40 31.87 -6.18
CA PHE A 199 6.75 32.63 -7.39
C PHE A 199 6.55 34.14 -7.13
N ASP A 200 7.33 34.98 -7.80
CA ASP A 200 7.11 36.42 -7.79
C ASP A 200 5.95 36.85 -8.72
N GLU A 201 5.64 38.15 -8.72
CA GLU A 201 4.57 38.72 -9.58
C GLU A 201 4.82 38.53 -11.09
N ASN A 202 6.05 38.22 -11.50
CA ASN A 202 6.44 37.96 -12.88
C ASN A 202 6.49 36.46 -13.24
N GLY A 203 6.14 35.59 -12.26
CA GLY A 203 6.20 34.13 -12.44
C GLY A 203 7.60 33.54 -12.31
N VAL A 204 8.56 34.28 -11.74
CA VAL A 204 9.92 33.77 -11.49
C VAL A 204 9.93 33.02 -10.16
N LEU A 205 10.50 31.82 -10.14
CA LEU A 205 10.61 30.97 -8.96
C LEU A 205 11.50 31.67 -7.91
N ILE A 206 10.93 31.95 -6.72
CA ILE A 206 11.65 32.49 -5.57
C ILE A 206 12.11 31.37 -4.64
N GLU A 207 11.22 30.43 -4.35
CA GLU A 207 11.47 29.30 -3.44
C GLU A 207 10.87 28.01 -4.04
N GLN A 208 11.66 26.92 -4.01
CA GLN A 208 11.20 25.61 -4.49
C GLN A 208 10.20 25.01 -3.50
N GLY A 209 9.26 24.23 -4.01
CA GLY A 209 8.34 23.47 -3.16
C GLY A 209 9.07 22.46 -2.27
N GLU A 210 8.53 22.25 -1.09
CA GLU A 210 9.06 21.26 -0.16
C GLU A 210 8.89 19.84 -0.73
N ARG A 211 9.92 19.02 -0.52
CA ARG A 211 9.93 17.61 -0.99
C ARG A 211 9.59 16.61 0.09
N VAL A 212 9.56 17.05 1.34
CA VAL A 212 9.28 16.18 2.48
C VAL A 212 8.45 16.93 3.50
N ARG A 213 7.24 16.46 3.75
CA ARG A 213 6.41 16.92 4.86
C ARG A 213 6.53 15.94 6.01
N THR A 214 6.75 16.43 7.22
CA THR A 214 6.84 15.60 8.42
C THR A 214 5.74 15.98 9.39
N GLU A 215 5.03 14.99 9.89
CA GLU A 215 3.93 15.11 10.84
C GLU A 215 4.20 14.19 12.03
N MET A 216 3.60 14.50 13.17
CA MET A 216 3.67 13.66 14.37
C MET A 216 2.28 13.48 14.93
N GLY A 217 1.86 12.23 15.14
CA GLY A 217 0.48 11.97 15.47
C GLY A 217 0.24 10.64 16.17
N ILE A 218 -1.05 10.33 16.28
CA ILE A 218 -1.55 9.08 16.82
C ILE A 218 -1.92 8.17 15.66
N LEU A 219 -1.45 6.92 15.69
CA LEU A 219 -1.80 5.90 14.71
C LEU A 219 -2.55 4.77 15.42
N LEU A 220 -3.71 4.41 14.90
CA LEU A 220 -4.46 3.21 15.25
C LEU A 220 -4.61 2.33 14.01
N THR A 221 -4.14 1.09 14.08
CA THR A 221 -4.38 0.14 13.00
C THR A 221 -5.03 -1.14 13.52
N ASN A 222 -5.98 -1.67 12.74
CA ASN A 222 -6.59 -2.97 12.97
C ASN A 222 -6.41 -3.84 11.73
N ALA A 223 -5.99 -5.09 11.94
CA ALA A 223 -6.03 -6.13 10.93
C ALA A 223 -6.83 -7.31 11.46
N LEU A 224 -7.76 -7.80 10.64
CA LEU A 224 -8.59 -8.97 10.93
C LEU A 224 -8.63 -9.86 9.70
N GLU A 225 -8.33 -11.14 9.88
CA GLU A 225 -8.55 -12.18 8.89
C GLU A 225 -9.41 -13.28 9.51
N VAL A 226 -10.56 -13.55 8.90
CA VAL A 226 -11.54 -14.51 9.41
C VAL A 226 -12.15 -15.32 8.28
N ASP A 227 -12.33 -16.60 8.51
CA ASP A 227 -13.11 -17.49 7.65
C ASP A 227 -14.59 -17.30 8.00
N ILE A 228 -15.34 -16.67 7.08
CA ILE A 228 -16.77 -16.39 7.25
C ILE A 228 -17.59 -17.66 6.97
N TYR A 229 -17.16 -18.42 5.99
CA TYR A 229 -17.79 -19.67 5.57
C TYR A 229 -16.71 -20.61 5.00
N GLU A 230 -17.09 -21.86 4.72
CA GLU A 230 -16.25 -22.82 4.06
C GLU A 230 -15.70 -22.26 2.78
N ASN A 231 -14.70 -21.99 2.35
CA ASN A 231 -14.17 -21.35 1.13
C ASN A 231 -14.35 -19.84 1.01
N ILE A 232 -14.81 -19.15 2.05
CA ILE A 232 -14.95 -17.69 2.05
C ILE A 232 -14.19 -17.10 3.23
N SER A 233 -13.15 -16.35 2.95
CA SER A 233 -12.41 -15.58 3.96
C SER A 233 -12.58 -14.08 3.75
N MET A 234 -12.55 -13.34 4.84
CA MET A 234 -12.57 -11.88 4.86
C MET A 234 -11.29 -11.37 5.49
N LYS A 235 -10.65 -10.40 4.84
CA LYS A 235 -9.57 -9.58 5.37
C LYS A 235 -10.06 -8.17 5.54
N ASN A 236 -9.85 -7.61 6.72
CA ASN A 236 -10.10 -6.21 7.02
C ASN A 236 -8.80 -5.56 7.47
N GLN A 237 -8.48 -4.42 6.91
CA GLN A 237 -7.35 -3.60 7.30
C GLN A 237 -7.84 -2.16 7.45
N LEU A 238 -7.72 -1.61 8.64
CA LEU A 238 -8.10 -0.23 8.94
C LEU A 238 -6.89 0.48 9.52
N SER A 239 -6.58 1.65 9.01
CA SER A 239 -5.59 2.57 9.54
C SER A 239 -6.25 3.94 9.75
N LEU A 240 -6.12 4.47 10.96
CA LEU A 240 -6.57 5.80 11.36
C LEU A 240 -5.35 6.56 11.87
N TYR A 241 -5.08 7.71 11.28
CA TYR A 241 -4.00 8.59 11.71
C TYR A 241 -4.54 10.00 11.96
N THR A 242 -4.10 10.65 13.02
CA THR A 242 -4.40 12.06 13.29
C THR A 242 -3.13 12.78 13.74
N ASP A 243 -2.82 13.87 13.05
CA ASP A 243 -1.70 14.76 13.40
C ASP A 243 -2.12 15.67 14.55
N TYR A 244 -1.39 15.63 15.67
CA TYR A 244 -1.67 16.50 16.80
C TYR A 244 -0.84 17.79 16.82
N LEU A 245 0.10 17.96 15.89
CA LEU A 245 0.89 19.20 15.79
C LEU A 245 0.17 20.27 14.99
N ASN A 246 -0.54 19.88 13.92
CA ASN A 246 -1.16 20.83 12.99
C ASN A 246 -2.69 20.82 13.10
N ASN A 247 -3.34 19.66 13.05
CA ASN A 247 -4.79 19.55 12.92
C ASN A 247 -5.37 18.42 13.78
N LEU A 248 -5.24 18.52 15.10
CA LEU A 248 -5.83 17.52 16.00
C LEU A 248 -7.34 17.44 15.79
N GLY A 249 -7.83 16.27 15.41
CA GLY A 249 -9.23 16.00 15.12
C GLY A 249 -9.53 15.69 13.65
N ASN A 250 -8.68 16.10 12.74
CA ASN A 250 -8.69 15.59 11.36
C ASN A 250 -8.06 14.22 11.37
N THR A 251 -8.74 13.27 10.80
CA THR A 251 -8.31 11.86 10.82
C THR A 251 -8.20 11.33 9.41
N ASP A 252 -7.00 10.94 9.02
CA ASP A 252 -6.76 10.18 7.80
C ASP A 252 -7.30 8.77 7.99
N ILE A 253 -7.98 8.26 6.98
CA ILE A 253 -8.58 6.93 6.97
C ILE A 253 -8.03 6.17 5.77
N ASP A 254 -7.49 4.98 6.00
CA ASP A 254 -7.15 4.00 4.97
C ASP A 254 -7.80 2.68 5.39
N TRP A 255 -8.87 2.28 4.69
CA TRP A 255 -9.70 1.14 5.06
C TRP A 255 -9.93 0.21 3.87
N GLU A 256 -9.35 -0.99 3.94
CA GLU A 256 -9.50 -2.04 2.93
C GLU A 256 -10.24 -3.24 3.52
N ILE A 257 -11.27 -3.71 2.82
CA ILE A 257 -11.97 -4.97 3.07
C ILE A 257 -11.87 -5.83 1.81
N VAL A 258 -11.44 -7.08 1.98
CA VAL A 258 -11.30 -8.04 0.89
C VAL A 258 -11.97 -9.36 1.27
N PHE A 259 -12.89 -9.81 0.42
CA PHE A 259 -13.47 -11.15 0.47
C PHE A 259 -12.79 -12.03 -0.56
N ASN A 260 -12.28 -13.17 -0.14
CA ASN A 260 -11.70 -14.18 -1.01
C ASN A 260 -12.63 -15.39 -1.05
N PHE A 261 -12.97 -15.82 -2.26
CA PHE A 261 -13.79 -16.99 -2.54
C PHE A 261 -12.87 -18.04 -3.16
N THR A 262 -12.56 -19.09 -2.41
CA THR A 262 -11.66 -20.17 -2.85
C THR A 262 -12.44 -21.18 -3.68
N VAL A 263 -12.11 -21.28 -4.97
CA VAL A 263 -12.72 -22.27 -5.89
C VAL A 263 -11.99 -23.60 -5.78
N ASN A 264 -10.66 -23.58 -5.76
CA ASN A 264 -9.77 -24.71 -5.51
C ASN A 264 -8.41 -24.19 -5.01
N GLU A 265 -7.39 -25.07 -4.92
CA GLU A 265 -6.05 -24.70 -4.43
C GLU A 265 -5.35 -23.61 -5.24
N TYR A 266 -5.71 -23.44 -6.52
CA TYR A 266 -5.09 -22.45 -7.41
C TYR A 266 -6.01 -21.28 -7.75
N VAL A 267 -7.31 -21.51 -7.87
CA VAL A 267 -8.27 -20.51 -8.39
C VAL A 267 -9.04 -19.84 -7.26
N LYS A 268 -9.02 -18.52 -7.24
CA LYS A 268 -9.77 -17.68 -6.30
C LYS A 268 -10.52 -16.57 -7.04
N ALA A 269 -11.69 -16.22 -6.52
CA ALA A 269 -12.34 -14.93 -6.83
C ALA A 269 -12.14 -13.98 -5.65
N THR A 270 -11.97 -12.70 -5.96
CA THR A 270 -11.72 -11.66 -4.97
C THR A 270 -12.70 -10.51 -5.17
N LEU A 271 -13.33 -10.07 -4.09
CA LEU A 271 -14.11 -8.83 -4.04
C LEU A 271 -13.47 -7.93 -2.98
N GLY A 272 -12.93 -6.79 -3.42
CA GLY A 272 -12.28 -5.82 -2.55
C GLY A 272 -12.97 -4.46 -2.58
N SER A 273 -12.94 -3.76 -1.46
CA SER A 273 -13.36 -2.36 -1.33
C SER A 273 -12.29 -1.62 -0.54
N HIS A 274 -11.81 -0.51 -1.06
CA HIS A 274 -10.79 0.32 -0.45
C HIS A 274 -11.28 1.77 -0.39
N VAL A 275 -11.39 2.29 0.81
CA VAL A 275 -11.79 3.67 1.11
C VAL A 275 -10.59 4.42 1.67
N ARG A 276 -10.29 5.59 1.13
CA ARG A 276 -9.27 6.50 1.63
C ARG A 276 -9.83 7.89 1.82
N TYR A 277 -9.45 8.50 2.91
CA TYR A 277 -9.65 9.91 3.18
C TYR A 277 -8.36 10.45 3.79
N ASP A 278 -7.88 11.57 3.28
CA ASP A 278 -6.69 12.27 3.78
C ASP A 278 -7.01 13.76 3.67
N ASP A 279 -7.03 14.46 4.79
CA ASP A 279 -7.43 15.85 4.89
C ASP A 279 -6.45 16.80 4.17
N ASP A 280 -5.22 16.36 4.01
CA ASP A 280 -4.15 17.11 3.35
C ASP A 280 -4.19 17.00 1.83
N ILE A 281 -4.92 16.02 1.28
CA ILE A 281 -5.04 15.81 -0.16
C ILE A 281 -6.27 16.54 -0.69
N LYS A 282 -6.08 17.77 -1.12
CA LYS A 282 -7.13 18.58 -1.75
C LYS A 282 -7.33 18.20 -3.21
N ILE A 283 -8.55 18.33 -3.70
CA ILE A 283 -8.92 18.07 -5.09
C ILE A 283 -9.09 19.41 -5.81
N LEU A 284 -8.54 19.49 -7.02
CA LEU A 284 -8.77 20.62 -7.91
C LEU A 284 -10.08 20.41 -8.69
N GLU A 285 -11.04 21.30 -8.54
CA GLU A 285 -12.28 21.30 -9.31
C GLU A 285 -12.26 22.40 -10.36
N PRO A 286 -12.77 22.12 -11.58
CA PRO A 286 -12.93 23.17 -12.58
C PRO A 286 -13.92 24.23 -12.07
N THR A 287 -13.57 25.49 -12.21
CA THR A 287 -14.44 26.61 -11.91
C THR A 287 -15.44 26.87 -13.06
N GLU A 288 -16.32 27.83 -12.90
CA GLU A 288 -17.21 28.28 -14.00
C GLU A 288 -16.45 28.93 -15.16
N VAL A 289 -15.17 29.29 -14.97
CA VAL A 289 -14.28 29.83 -15.99
C VAL A 289 -13.50 28.71 -16.66
N GLU A 290 -13.65 28.54 -17.96
CA GLU A 290 -13.00 27.49 -18.73
C GLU A 290 -11.46 27.54 -18.57
N GLY A 291 -10.87 26.47 -18.05
CA GLY A 291 -9.43 26.35 -17.81
C GLY A 291 -8.96 26.81 -16.43
N GLU A 292 -9.85 27.35 -15.57
CA GLU A 292 -9.52 27.64 -14.17
C GLU A 292 -9.97 26.50 -13.24
N PHE A 293 -9.12 26.19 -12.27
CA PHE A 293 -9.36 25.19 -11.22
C PHE A 293 -9.26 25.85 -9.86
N ALA A 294 -10.20 25.55 -8.98
CA ALA A 294 -10.16 25.95 -7.58
C ALA A 294 -9.90 24.73 -6.67
N GLU A 295 -9.16 24.95 -5.60
CA GLU A 295 -9.00 23.92 -4.57
C GLU A 295 -10.36 23.64 -3.92
N SER A 296 -10.80 22.41 -4.02
CA SER A 296 -11.91 21.85 -3.24
C SER A 296 -11.33 21.12 -2.04
N GLY A 297 -12.06 21.03 -0.94
CA GLY A 297 -11.61 20.29 0.25
C GLY A 297 -11.30 18.83 -0.05
N ALA A 298 -10.70 18.17 0.94
CA ALA A 298 -10.43 16.73 0.87
C ALA A 298 -11.71 15.91 0.64
N ARG A 299 -11.61 14.84 -0.14
CA ARG A 299 -12.75 13.98 -0.46
C ARG A 299 -12.44 12.52 -0.16
N VAL A 300 -13.48 11.78 0.19
CA VAL A 300 -13.42 10.33 0.27
C VAL A 300 -13.14 9.75 -1.11
N GLN A 301 -12.07 8.97 -1.20
CA GLN A 301 -11.70 8.21 -2.38
C GLN A 301 -12.15 6.76 -2.17
N TRP A 302 -12.79 6.18 -3.16
CA TRP A 302 -13.28 4.81 -3.09
C TRP A 302 -12.88 4.03 -4.33
N LYS A 303 -12.35 2.82 -4.11
CA LYS A 303 -11.99 1.87 -5.15
C LYS A 303 -12.63 0.52 -4.85
N GLN A 304 -13.22 -0.12 -5.85
CA GLN A 304 -13.72 -1.48 -5.78
C GLN A 304 -12.95 -2.38 -6.75
N LEU A 305 -12.63 -3.57 -6.30
CA LEU A 305 -11.99 -4.62 -7.10
C LEU A 305 -12.91 -5.84 -7.13
N LEU A 306 -13.14 -6.38 -8.31
CA LEU A 306 -13.71 -7.71 -8.52
C LEU A 306 -12.82 -8.44 -9.53
N GLY A 307 -12.29 -9.56 -9.16
CA GLY A 307 -11.36 -10.33 -9.99
C GLY A 307 -11.50 -11.83 -9.80
N VAL A 308 -11.06 -12.58 -10.80
CA VAL A 308 -10.83 -14.02 -10.71
C VAL A 308 -9.39 -14.27 -11.12
N GLY A 309 -8.65 -14.99 -10.30
CA GLY A 309 -7.23 -15.17 -10.52
C GLY A 309 -6.69 -16.51 -10.07
N VAL A 310 -5.41 -16.71 -10.39
CA VAL A 310 -4.61 -17.85 -9.95
C VAL A 310 -3.63 -17.38 -8.87
N VAL A 311 -3.54 -18.15 -7.79
CA VAL A 311 -2.62 -17.91 -6.68
C VAL A 311 -1.72 -19.13 -6.52
N ILE A 312 -0.43 -18.88 -6.31
CA ILE A 312 0.58 -19.88 -6.01
C ILE A 312 1.26 -19.50 -4.70
N ASP A 313 1.31 -20.42 -3.76
CA ASP A 313 2.08 -20.33 -2.52
C ASP A 313 3.41 -21.09 -2.73
N PHE A 314 4.57 -20.52 -2.33
CA PHE A 314 5.89 -21.13 -2.54
C PHE A 314 6.90 -20.74 -1.47
#